data_281ab8e510a0e8a17852a0b6ec9a606f
#
_entry.id   281ab8e510a0e8a17852a0b6ec9a606f
#
_cell.length_a   1.000
_cell.length_b   1.000
_cell.length_c   1.000
_cell.angle_alpha   90.00
_cell.angle_beta   90.00
_cell.angle_gamma   90.00
#
_symmetry.space_group_name_H-M   'P 1'
#
loop_
_entity.id
_entity.type
_entity.pdbx_description
1 polymer ?
#
loop_
_entity_poly.entity_id
_entity_poly.type
_entity_poly.pdbx_seq_one_letter_code
_entity_poly.pdbx_strand_id
1 'polypeptide(L)'
;VRLLSTLFAFCSLMVISHNACAHSVSSLPIVKPIMACSQLVDQPLPGVEAKVSLTSAKVITSGNKTFCQVKAMLSPEIGVEVALPQQQWTQRILQVGCGGLCGSINLSLSNANGCVPATRGEFVVAATNMGHSGSMMDASWALTPQKRIDFAYRANHLTAQLTKALTRAYYGQPQKYAYFMGCSDGGREALMEAQRYPDDFNGISAGAPAAYFTVQNSFYHGWNVVANQRADGSAILLKNRLALLHQIVLAHCPTASGVNDGVLANPFACHFSKNWLNTCSTSATDKSACFTKEEIGVIDKLYQGARDAAGHQFAVGGLIIGSELRWPLPETAQESSSSAMMALPALQYVLTADGKKSDITLARFGFDQAHFQQLKTLAPLYNATDANLKPFEAAGGKLILWHGLADDSINPTGTLAYYREVVQQLGAQRAAQMSKLFLLPGVGHCGGGEGNDQIDLLTPLMAWVEHQQAPQQLLTGKAKAEAVPQALPAAEKPQNAEESASVQMHGMQRPSSPVAPAAEAMRATRPVYAYPYIAVYNGKGDPLQAKNYHAVLGNYPSVLMGEPIRQLITPNTPSQKSP
;
A
#
# COMPACT_ATOMS: atom_id res chain seq x y z
N VAL A 1 36.59 66.86 17.35
CA VAL A 1 35.63 66.55 16.29
C VAL A 1 35.80 65.11 15.90
N ARG A 2 34.96 64.19 16.41
CA ARG A 2 34.91 62.78 16.01
C ARG A 2 33.50 62.51 15.50
N LEU A 3 33.36 62.18 14.18
CA LEU A 3 32.15 61.67 13.59
C LEU A 3 31.94 60.19 14.00
N LEU A 4 30.79 59.90 14.61
CA LEU A 4 30.25 58.54 14.73
C LEU A 4 29.43 58.22 13.49
N SER A 5 29.80 57.22 12.75
CA SER A 5 29.02 56.64 11.65
C SER A 5 28.22 55.47 12.19
N THR A 6 26.88 55.62 12.28
CA THR A 6 25.91 54.56 12.60
C THR A 6 25.58 53.76 11.34
N LEU A 7 26.00 52.48 11.28
CA LEU A 7 25.55 51.51 10.26
C LEU A 7 24.16 51.00 10.67
N PHE A 8 23.13 51.30 9.89
CA PHE A 8 21.81 50.66 9.95
C PHE A 8 21.90 49.37 9.13
N ALA A 9 21.88 48.19 9.81
CA ALA A 9 21.70 46.92 9.16
C ALA A 9 20.20 46.71 8.82
N PHE A 10 19.86 46.78 7.55
CA PHE A 10 18.55 46.39 7.05
C PHE A 10 18.45 44.87 7.03
N CYS A 11 17.75 44.28 7.99
CA CYS A 11 17.36 42.89 7.97
C CYS A 11 16.14 42.74 7.06
N SER A 12 16.35 42.41 5.78
CA SER A 12 15.27 42.08 4.85
C SER A 12 14.65 40.73 5.26
N LEU A 13 13.49 40.77 5.92
CA LEU A 13 12.63 39.60 6.05
C LEU A 13 12.14 39.22 4.65
N MET A 14 12.73 38.18 4.07
CA MET A 14 12.14 37.47 2.95
C MET A 14 10.88 36.76 3.47
N VAL A 15 9.71 37.33 3.20
CA VAL A 15 8.45 36.63 3.29
C VAL A 15 8.42 35.64 2.12
N ILE A 16 8.76 34.39 2.41
CA ILE A 16 8.55 33.30 1.46
C ILE A 16 7.04 33.08 1.40
N SER A 17 6.39 33.68 0.41
CA SER A 17 5.02 33.35 0.06
C SER A 17 4.99 31.90 -0.40
N HIS A 18 4.44 31.02 0.41
CA HIS A 18 4.15 29.63 0.05
C HIS A 18 3.00 29.64 -0.97
N ASN A 19 3.32 29.90 -2.22
CA ASN A 19 2.44 29.50 -3.30
C ASN A 19 2.34 27.98 -3.27
N ALA A 20 1.14 27.45 -3.11
CA ALA A 20 0.86 26.04 -3.35
C ALA A 20 1.28 25.76 -4.81
N CYS A 21 2.49 25.22 -5.00
CA CYS A 21 2.97 24.82 -6.32
C CYS A 21 2.03 23.73 -6.84
N ALA A 22 1.20 24.09 -7.80
CA ALA A 22 0.58 23.11 -8.68
C ALA A 22 1.75 22.35 -9.33
N HIS A 23 1.88 21.03 -9.06
CA HIS A 23 2.91 20.21 -9.64
C HIS A 23 2.78 20.23 -11.17
N SER A 24 3.72 20.86 -11.86
CA SER A 24 3.75 20.87 -13.31
C SER A 24 4.29 19.53 -13.81
N VAL A 25 3.55 18.91 -14.70
CA VAL A 25 3.96 17.68 -15.40
C VAL A 25 4.48 18.06 -16.78
N SER A 26 5.51 17.38 -17.29
CA SER A 26 6.07 17.65 -18.61
C SER A 26 5.02 17.52 -19.70
N SER A 27 4.91 18.53 -20.56
CA SER A 27 4.19 18.39 -21.82
C SER A 27 5.07 17.65 -22.80
N LEU A 28 4.85 16.33 -22.92
CA LEU A 28 5.55 15.49 -23.88
C LEU A 28 4.75 15.36 -25.19
N PRO A 29 5.42 15.30 -26.35
CA PRO A 29 4.73 15.13 -27.62
C PRO A 29 4.01 13.78 -27.66
N ILE A 30 2.85 13.79 -28.28
CA ILE A 30 2.08 12.57 -28.57
C ILE A 30 2.80 11.79 -29.68
N VAL A 31 2.96 10.49 -29.47
CA VAL A 31 3.53 9.56 -30.43
C VAL A 31 2.43 8.61 -30.92
N LYS A 32 2.29 8.49 -32.22
CA LYS A 32 1.32 7.59 -32.85
C LYS A 32 1.93 6.21 -33.09
N PRO A 33 1.11 5.14 -33.06
CA PRO A 33 1.55 3.82 -33.49
C PRO A 33 2.08 3.83 -34.93
N ILE A 34 3.10 3.02 -35.20
CA ILE A 34 3.67 2.83 -36.54
C ILE A 34 3.12 1.59 -37.24
N MET A 35 2.27 0.81 -36.56
CA MET A 35 1.65 -0.41 -37.10
C MET A 35 0.23 -0.61 -36.56
N ALA A 36 -0.52 -1.48 -37.16
CA ALA A 36 -1.82 -1.92 -36.64
C ALA A 36 -1.66 -2.78 -35.38
N CYS A 37 -2.61 -2.68 -34.43
CA CYS A 37 -2.60 -3.44 -33.19
C CYS A 37 -2.42 -4.95 -33.40
N SER A 38 -3.14 -5.53 -34.37
CA SER A 38 -3.07 -6.97 -34.70
C SER A 38 -1.70 -7.44 -35.17
N GLN A 39 -0.88 -6.57 -35.72
CA GLN A 39 0.47 -6.90 -36.20
C GLN A 39 1.49 -7.12 -35.09
N LEU A 40 1.18 -6.68 -33.85
CA LEU A 40 2.06 -6.89 -32.71
C LEU A 40 2.29 -8.36 -32.39
N VAL A 41 1.33 -9.24 -32.69
CA VAL A 41 1.42 -10.69 -32.40
C VAL A 41 2.62 -11.33 -33.09
N ASP A 42 3.02 -10.82 -34.24
CA ASP A 42 4.09 -11.37 -35.07
C ASP A 42 5.43 -10.62 -34.88
N GLN A 43 5.50 -9.63 -33.97
CA GLN A 43 6.72 -8.82 -33.79
C GLN A 43 7.74 -9.51 -32.88
N PRO A 44 9.02 -9.44 -33.23
CA PRO A 44 10.07 -9.82 -32.29
C PRO A 44 10.10 -8.84 -31.11
N LEU A 45 10.24 -9.39 -29.90
CA LEU A 45 10.27 -8.63 -28.65
C LEU A 45 11.61 -8.86 -27.93
N PRO A 46 12.70 -8.27 -28.41
CA PRO A 46 14.03 -8.45 -27.84
C PRO A 46 14.12 -7.81 -26.44
N GLY A 47 14.97 -8.37 -25.60
CA GLY A 47 15.26 -7.85 -24.25
C GLY A 47 14.28 -8.35 -23.18
N VAL A 48 13.48 -9.38 -23.47
CA VAL A 48 12.67 -10.08 -22.48
C VAL A 48 13.37 -11.39 -22.09
N GLU A 49 13.69 -11.55 -20.81
CA GLU A 49 14.43 -12.71 -20.28
C GLU A 49 13.59 -13.99 -20.13
N ALA A 50 12.43 -14.03 -20.76
CA ALA A 50 11.54 -15.19 -20.79
C ALA A 50 10.99 -15.43 -22.19
N LYS A 51 10.62 -16.66 -22.48
CA LYS A 51 9.86 -16.95 -23.71
C LYS A 51 8.51 -16.24 -23.64
N VAL A 52 8.25 -15.41 -24.64
CA VAL A 52 7.01 -14.65 -24.79
C VAL A 52 6.06 -15.38 -25.74
N SER A 53 4.79 -15.51 -25.36
CA SER A 53 3.69 -15.94 -26.22
C SER A 53 2.62 -14.85 -26.16
N LEU A 54 2.46 -14.08 -27.25
CA LEU A 54 1.35 -13.14 -27.38
C LEU A 54 0.08 -13.90 -27.73
N THR A 55 -0.90 -13.90 -26.83
CA THR A 55 -2.15 -14.66 -27.01
C THR A 55 -3.22 -13.85 -27.71
N SER A 56 -3.16 -12.52 -27.65
CA SER A 56 -4.02 -11.63 -28.44
C SER A 56 -3.47 -10.20 -28.48
N ALA A 57 -3.75 -9.49 -29.58
CA ALA A 57 -3.61 -8.04 -29.70
C ALA A 57 -4.85 -7.49 -30.41
N LYS A 58 -5.71 -6.77 -29.67
CA LYS A 58 -7.02 -6.30 -30.12
C LYS A 58 -7.25 -4.85 -29.73
N VAL A 59 -7.91 -4.09 -30.60
CA VAL A 59 -8.38 -2.75 -30.28
C VAL A 59 -9.58 -2.85 -29.36
N ILE A 60 -9.50 -2.14 -28.23
CA ILE A 60 -10.61 -1.99 -27.28
C ILE A 60 -10.93 -0.51 -27.07
N THR A 61 -12.18 -0.22 -26.70
CA THR A 61 -12.64 1.13 -26.37
C THR A 61 -13.04 1.19 -24.88
N SER A 62 -12.57 2.20 -24.19
CA SER A 62 -12.96 2.51 -22.81
C SER A 62 -13.36 3.98 -22.72
N GLY A 63 -14.66 4.24 -22.59
CA GLY A 63 -15.22 5.58 -22.75
C GLY A 63 -14.93 6.12 -24.16
N ASN A 64 -14.31 7.29 -24.26
CA ASN A 64 -13.90 7.92 -25.52
C ASN A 64 -12.45 7.61 -25.95
N LYS A 65 -11.79 6.63 -25.33
CA LYS A 65 -10.39 6.28 -25.57
C LYS A 65 -10.27 4.91 -26.21
N THR A 66 -9.32 4.77 -27.13
CA THR A 66 -9.01 3.51 -27.79
C THR A 66 -7.60 3.05 -27.45
N PHE A 67 -7.48 1.76 -27.17
CA PHE A 67 -6.22 1.11 -26.81
C PHE A 67 -6.01 -0.15 -27.64
N CYS A 68 -4.77 -0.46 -27.94
CA CYS A 68 -4.38 -1.80 -28.33
C CYS A 68 -4.15 -2.61 -27.04
N GLN A 69 -5.07 -3.50 -26.73
CA GLN A 69 -4.94 -4.43 -25.60
C GLN A 69 -4.17 -5.66 -26.08
N VAL A 70 -3.03 -5.89 -25.45
CA VAL A 70 -2.20 -7.07 -25.68
C VAL A 70 -2.30 -7.97 -24.46
N LYS A 71 -2.58 -9.26 -24.71
CA LYS A 71 -2.48 -10.32 -23.69
C LYS A 71 -1.33 -11.24 -24.03
N ALA A 72 -0.52 -11.54 -23.05
CA ALA A 72 0.68 -12.35 -23.20
C ALA A 72 0.81 -13.36 -22.07
N MET A 73 1.56 -14.42 -22.37
CA MET A 73 2.05 -15.38 -21.40
C MET A 73 3.58 -15.39 -21.46
N LEU A 74 4.22 -15.13 -20.31
CA LEU A 74 5.66 -15.29 -20.14
C LEU A 74 5.92 -16.62 -19.43
N SER A 75 6.86 -17.39 -19.99
CA SER A 75 7.15 -18.74 -19.47
C SER A 75 7.60 -18.71 -17.99
N PRO A 76 7.10 -19.65 -17.14
CA PRO A 76 6.17 -20.74 -17.52
C PRO A 76 4.68 -20.33 -17.55
N GLU A 77 4.17 -19.45 -16.67
CA GLU A 77 2.73 -19.18 -16.52
C GLU A 77 2.42 -17.74 -16.09
N ILE A 78 3.34 -16.78 -16.33
CA ILE A 78 3.10 -15.39 -15.99
C ILE A 78 2.18 -14.76 -17.04
N GLY A 79 0.92 -14.56 -16.67
CA GLY A 79 -0.04 -13.83 -17.49
C GLY A 79 0.22 -12.32 -17.39
N VAL A 80 0.21 -11.64 -18.53
CA VAL A 80 0.40 -10.18 -18.63
C VAL A 80 -0.65 -9.57 -19.53
N GLU A 81 -1.14 -8.40 -19.13
CA GLU A 81 -1.99 -7.56 -19.98
C GLU A 81 -1.40 -6.17 -20.09
N VAL A 82 -1.33 -5.64 -21.33
CA VAL A 82 -0.81 -4.31 -21.65
C VAL A 82 -1.81 -3.55 -22.49
N ALA A 83 -2.18 -2.34 -22.06
CA ALA A 83 -3.03 -1.43 -22.81
C ALA A 83 -2.18 -0.28 -23.39
N LEU A 84 -2.02 -0.26 -24.73
CA LEU A 84 -1.23 0.75 -25.45
C LEU A 84 -2.19 1.76 -26.10
N PRO A 85 -2.14 3.07 -25.74
CA PRO A 85 -2.98 4.11 -26.34
C PRO A 85 -2.81 4.20 -27.85
N GLN A 86 -3.90 4.28 -28.60
CA GLN A 86 -3.82 4.45 -30.07
C GLN A 86 -3.62 5.91 -30.49
N GLN A 87 -4.01 6.87 -29.67
CA GLN A 87 -4.08 8.26 -30.10
C GLN A 87 -3.27 9.24 -29.25
N GLN A 88 -3.07 8.98 -27.96
CA GLN A 88 -2.61 9.99 -27.01
C GLN A 88 -1.40 9.57 -26.17
N TRP A 89 -0.59 8.61 -26.62
CA TRP A 89 0.58 8.21 -25.84
C TRP A 89 1.61 9.33 -25.74
N THR A 90 1.94 9.70 -24.51
CA THR A 90 2.93 10.74 -24.18
C THR A 90 4.24 10.15 -23.62
N GLN A 91 4.71 9.05 -24.18
CA GLN A 91 6.01 8.41 -23.90
C GLN A 91 6.20 7.96 -22.45
N ARG A 92 5.09 7.64 -21.77
CA ARG A 92 5.09 7.14 -20.40
C ARG A 92 4.50 5.74 -20.35
N ILE A 93 5.06 4.90 -19.47
CA ILE A 93 4.47 3.63 -19.08
C ILE A 93 4.16 3.64 -17.58
N LEU A 94 3.11 2.91 -17.20
CA LEU A 94 2.73 2.69 -15.81
C LEU A 94 2.43 1.20 -15.63
N GLN A 95 3.16 0.54 -14.75
CA GLN A 95 2.84 -0.79 -14.29
C GLN A 95 2.13 -0.70 -12.95
N VAL A 96 1.08 -1.51 -12.77
CA VAL A 96 0.30 -1.55 -11.53
C VAL A 96 0.43 -2.91 -10.86
N GLY A 97 0.68 -2.88 -9.56
CA GLY A 97 0.77 -4.07 -8.70
C GLY A 97 -0.61 -4.60 -8.31
N CYS A 98 -0.66 -5.85 -7.89
CA CYS A 98 -1.87 -6.54 -7.45
C CYS A 98 -2.05 -6.48 -5.91
N GLY A 99 -3.07 -7.16 -5.39
CA GLY A 99 -3.35 -7.24 -3.96
C GLY A 99 -3.55 -8.67 -3.47
N GLY A 100 -3.45 -8.87 -2.16
CA GLY A 100 -3.55 -10.19 -1.54
C GLY A 100 -2.45 -11.13 -2.03
N LEU A 101 -2.84 -12.33 -2.44
CA LEU A 101 -1.94 -13.31 -3.07
C LEU A 101 -2.01 -13.26 -4.61
N CYS A 102 -2.51 -12.16 -5.18
CA CYS A 102 -2.60 -11.94 -6.63
C CYS A 102 -3.48 -12.95 -7.39
N GLY A 103 -3.06 -13.47 -8.54
CA GLY A 103 -3.78 -14.48 -9.32
C GLY A 103 -4.74 -13.93 -10.37
N SER A 104 -4.93 -12.61 -10.44
CA SER A 104 -5.74 -11.93 -11.46
C SER A 104 -5.05 -10.67 -11.98
N ILE A 105 -5.39 -10.25 -13.19
CA ILE A 105 -4.84 -9.05 -13.82
C ILE A 105 -5.85 -7.91 -13.71
N ASN A 106 -5.41 -6.75 -13.20
CA ASN A 106 -6.23 -5.56 -13.09
C ASN A 106 -5.43 -4.31 -13.49
N LEU A 107 -5.88 -3.61 -14.53
CA LEU A 107 -5.29 -2.37 -15.05
C LEU A 107 -5.84 -1.10 -14.37
N SER A 108 -6.49 -1.21 -13.22
CA SER A 108 -7.06 -0.06 -12.50
C SER A 108 -5.99 0.90 -12.00
N LEU A 109 -6.21 2.19 -12.21
CA LEU A 109 -5.32 3.27 -11.81
C LEU A 109 -5.67 3.83 -10.41
N SER A 110 -5.94 2.96 -9.44
CA SER A 110 -6.20 3.38 -8.06
C SER A 110 -5.05 4.25 -7.51
N ASN A 111 -5.36 5.27 -6.69
CA ASN A 111 -4.40 6.23 -6.14
C ASN A 111 -3.68 7.13 -7.17
N ALA A 112 -4.14 7.13 -8.44
CA ALA A 112 -3.76 8.07 -9.48
C ALA A 112 -4.96 8.86 -10.02
N ASN A 113 -6.08 8.89 -9.29
CA ASN A 113 -7.36 9.42 -9.76
C ASN A 113 -7.30 10.90 -10.14
N GLY A 114 -6.45 11.71 -9.51
CA GLY A 114 -6.23 13.12 -9.83
C GLY A 114 -5.26 13.35 -10.99
N CYS A 115 -4.54 12.33 -11.46
CA CYS A 115 -3.54 12.46 -12.51
C CYS A 115 -4.19 12.62 -13.89
N VAL A 116 -4.22 13.85 -14.39
CA VAL A 116 -4.85 14.19 -15.67
C VAL A 116 -4.28 13.40 -16.86
N PRO A 117 -2.95 13.26 -17.05
CA PRO A 117 -2.41 12.44 -18.14
C PRO A 117 -2.85 10.98 -18.08
N ALA A 118 -2.88 10.37 -16.89
CA ALA A 118 -3.34 8.98 -16.75
C ALA A 118 -4.84 8.84 -17.06
N THR A 119 -5.66 9.75 -16.53
CA THR A 119 -7.11 9.73 -16.79
C THR A 119 -7.48 10.04 -18.23
N ARG A 120 -6.63 10.74 -18.99
CA ARG A 120 -6.77 10.95 -20.43
C ARG A 120 -6.32 9.77 -21.27
N GLY A 121 -5.72 8.73 -20.67
CA GLY A 121 -5.21 7.57 -21.39
C GLY A 121 -3.91 7.85 -22.13
N GLU A 122 -3.04 8.67 -21.54
CA GLU A 122 -1.75 9.05 -22.13
C GLU A 122 -0.62 8.06 -21.82
N PHE A 123 -0.88 7.05 -20.99
CA PHE A 123 0.08 6.02 -20.57
C PHE A 123 -0.16 4.68 -21.27
N VAL A 124 0.92 3.98 -21.58
CA VAL A 124 0.86 2.53 -21.67
C VAL A 124 0.70 1.99 -20.26
N VAL A 125 -0.31 1.15 -20.02
CA VAL A 125 -0.58 0.57 -18.71
C VAL A 125 -0.43 -0.93 -18.76
N ALA A 126 0.27 -1.51 -17.79
CA ALA A 126 0.53 -2.95 -17.70
C ALA A 126 0.23 -3.51 -16.31
N ALA A 127 -0.18 -4.77 -16.28
CA ALA A 127 -0.34 -5.56 -15.05
C ALA A 127 -0.10 -7.05 -15.30
N THR A 128 0.15 -7.80 -14.24
CA THR A 128 0.40 -9.24 -14.28
C THR A 128 -0.40 -9.98 -13.23
N ASN A 129 -0.62 -11.29 -13.44
CA ASN A 129 -1.21 -12.19 -12.46
C ASN A 129 -0.19 -12.76 -11.45
N MET A 130 1.06 -12.34 -11.52
CA MET A 130 2.18 -12.81 -10.70
C MET A 130 2.50 -14.30 -10.83
N GLY A 131 2.26 -14.90 -12.03
CA GLY A 131 2.68 -16.26 -12.36
C GLY A 131 1.68 -17.36 -11.98
N HIS A 132 0.45 -17.01 -11.64
CA HIS A 132 -0.62 -17.97 -11.36
C HIS A 132 -1.99 -17.34 -11.62
N SER A 133 -3.02 -18.18 -11.67
CA SER A 133 -4.42 -17.75 -11.77
C SER A 133 -5.20 -18.25 -10.57
N GLY A 134 -6.11 -17.42 -10.06
CA GLY A 134 -6.94 -17.74 -8.90
C GLY A 134 -7.49 -16.47 -8.22
N SER A 135 -8.12 -16.67 -7.08
CA SER A 135 -8.53 -15.55 -6.24
C SER A 135 -7.35 -15.01 -5.44
N MET A 136 -7.43 -13.76 -5.01
CA MET A 136 -6.41 -13.12 -4.16
C MET A 136 -6.19 -13.81 -2.78
N MET A 137 -7.02 -14.82 -2.45
CA MET A 137 -6.90 -15.62 -1.22
C MET A 137 -6.44 -17.05 -1.51
N ASP A 138 -6.31 -17.45 -2.78
CA ASP A 138 -5.82 -18.78 -3.15
C ASP A 138 -4.30 -18.83 -3.02
N ALA A 139 -3.81 -19.72 -2.16
CA ALA A 139 -2.40 -19.97 -1.90
C ALA A 139 -1.89 -21.29 -2.51
N SER A 140 -2.76 -22.08 -3.13
CA SER A 140 -2.43 -23.45 -3.61
C SER A 140 -1.34 -23.47 -4.69
N TRP A 141 -1.19 -22.39 -5.43
CA TRP A 141 -0.13 -22.18 -6.43
C TRP A 141 1.28 -22.30 -5.84
N ALA A 142 1.45 -21.99 -4.55
CA ALA A 142 2.76 -21.97 -3.89
C ALA A 142 3.38 -23.37 -3.68
N LEU A 143 2.65 -24.44 -4.00
CA LEU A 143 3.21 -25.78 -4.09
C LEU A 143 4.17 -25.97 -5.28
N THR A 144 4.18 -25.02 -6.23
CA THR A 144 5.08 -25.02 -7.37
C THR A 144 6.24 -24.04 -7.10
N PRO A 145 7.50 -24.51 -6.99
CA PRO A 145 8.64 -23.66 -6.63
C PRO A 145 8.82 -22.45 -7.56
N GLN A 146 8.63 -22.64 -8.87
CA GLN A 146 8.75 -21.53 -9.84
C GLN A 146 7.68 -20.45 -9.60
N LYS A 147 6.44 -20.80 -9.28
CA LYS A 147 5.38 -19.83 -8.98
C LYS A 147 5.68 -19.01 -7.73
N ARG A 148 6.38 -19.60 -6.74
CA ARG A 148 6.86 -18.84 -5.57
C ARG A 148 7.86 -17.76 -5.97
N ILE A 149 8.78 -18.05 -6.89
CA ILE A 149 9.76 -17.10 -7.41
C ILE A 149 9.07 -16.02 -8.25
N ASP A 150 8.13 -16.44 -9.12
CA ASP A 150 7.38 -15.53 -9.98
C ASP A 150 6.56 -14.53 -9.12
N PHE A 151 5.82 -15.03 -8.12
CA PHE A 151 5.09 -14.21 -7.16
C PHE A 151 6.00 -13.30 -6.33
N ALA A 152 7.15 -13.80 -5.90
CA ALA A 152 8.03 -13.05 -5.01
C ALA A 152 8.60 -11.77 -5.67
N TYR A 153 9.05 -11.86 -6.94
CA TYR A 153 9.71 -10.73 -7.62
C TYR A 153 9.79 -10.85 -9.14
N ARG A 154 9.86 -12.08 -9.73
CA ARG A 154 10.23 -12.24 -11.14
C ARG A 154 9.15 -11.76 -12.10
N ALA A 155 7.87 -11.94 -11.77
CA ALA A 155 6.77 -11.62 -12.67
C ALA A 155 6.69 -10.13 -13.01
N ASN A 156 6.90 -9.23 -12.05
CA ASN A 156 6.87 -7.79 -12.29
C ASN A 156 8.03 -7.34 -13.17
N HIS A 157 9.23 -7.79 -12.91
CA HIS A 157 10.40 -7.50 -13.73
C HIS A 157 10.20 -7.93 -15.20
N LEU A 158 9.78 -9.16 -15.42
CA LEU A 158 9.51 -9.63 -16.78
C LEU A 158 8.36 -8.88 -17.46
N THR A 159 7.35 -8.46 -16.70
CA THR A 159 6.27 -7.61 -17.19
C THR A 159 6.79 -6.23 -17.61
N ALA A 160 7.71 -5.64 -16.85
CA ALA A 160 8.36 -4.38 -17.21
C ALA A 160 9.17 -4.51 -18.51
N GLN A 161 9.95 -5.58 -18.65
CA GLN A 161 10.70 -5.88 -19.88
C GLN A 161 9.76 -6.04 -21.09
N LEU A 162 8.70 -6.84 -20.96
CA LEU A 162 7.72 -7.04 -22.01
C LEU A 162 7.02 -5.73 -22.41
N THR A 163 6.60 -4.94 -21.43
CA THR A 163 5.92 -3.66 -21.66
C THR A 163 6.83 -2.68 -22.42
N LYS A 164 8.11 -2.59 -22.05
CA LYS A 164 9.11 -1.78 -22.75
C LYS A 164 9.34 -2.27 -24.19
N ALA A 165 9.40 -3.59 -24.41
CA ALA A 165 9.57 -4.19 -25.75
C ALA A 165 8.34 -3.94 -26.65
N LEU A 166 7.12 -4.17 -26.15
CA LEU A 166 5.87 -3.87 -26.86
C LEU A 166 5.73 -2.39 -27.19
N THR A 167 6.09 -1.51 -26.26
CA THR A 167 6.07 -0.06 -26.48
C THR A 167 7.00 0.33 -27.63
N ARG A 168 8.24 -0.18 -27.62
CA ARG A 168 9.20 0.08 -28.71
C ARG A 168 8.72 -0.46 -30.06
N ALA A 169 8.17 -1.67 -30.09
CA ALA A 169 7.65 -2.26 -31.30
C ALA A 169 6.46 -1.46 -31.86
N TYR A 170 5.50 -1.09 -31.00
CA TYR A 170 4.27 -0.45 -31.43
C TYR A 170 4.43 1.01 -31.87
N TYR A 171 5.30 1.79 -31.18
CA TYR A 171 5.49 3.22 -31.48
C TYR A 171 6.80 3.53 -32.18
N GLY A 172 7.65 2.54 -32.47
CA GLY A 172 8.96 2.74 -33.13
C GLY A 172 10.01 3.40 -32.24
N GLN A 173 9.70 3.68 -30.98
CA GLN A 173 10.63 4.29 -30.02
C GLN A 173 10.32 3.85 -28.59
N PRO A 174 11.31 3.89 -27.67
CA PRO A 174 11.08 3.54 -26.27
C PRO A 174 10.29 4.62 -25.54
N GLN A 175 9.76 4.27 -24.37
CA GLN A 175 9.24 5.23 -23.40
C GLN A 175 10.35 6.18 -22.91
N LYS A 176 9.96 7.38 -22.51
CA LYS A 176 10.86 8.33 -21.85
C LYS A 176 10.89 8.12 -20.34
N TYR A 177 9.73 7.78 -19.77
CA TYR A 177 9.59 7.54 -18.33
C TYR A 177 8.78 6.27 -18.06
N ALA A 178 9.18 5.58 -17.00
CA ALA A 178 8.53 4.38 -16.50
C ALA A 178 8.18 4.54 -15.03
N TYR A 179 6.93 4.20 -14.67
CA TYR A 179 6.40 4.30 -13.32
C TYR A 179 5.83 2.96 -12.86
N PHE A 180 5.93 2.71 -11.55
CA PHE A 180 5.25 1.60 -10.88
C PHE A 180 4.39 2.15 -9.73
N MET A 181 3.17 1.64 -9.61
CA MET A 181 2.29 1.96 -8.48
C MET A 181 1.63 0.70 -7.93
N GLY A 182 1.66 0.55 -6.62
CA GLY A 182 0.95 -0.54 -5.95
C GLY A 182 0.69 -0.26 -4.49
N CYS A 183 -0.29 -0.96 -3.93
CA CYS A 183 -0.64 -0.91 -2.51
C CYS A 183 -0.79 -2.33 -1.97
N SER A 184 -0.56 -2.55 -0.68
CA SER A 184 -0.63 -3.88 -0.07
C SER A 184 0.49 -4.81 -0.58
N ASP A 185 0.13 -5.96 -1.16
CA ASP A 185 1.13 -6.77 -1.87
C ASP A 185 1.75 -6.00 -3.04
N GLY A 186 0.96 -5.22 -3.80
CA GLY A 186 1.48 -4.31 -4.83
C GLY A 186 2.46 -3.26 -4.29
N GLY A 187 2.34 -2.87 -3.03
CA GLY A 187 3.35 -2.05 -2.34
C GLY A 187 4.63 -2.83 -2.04
N ARG A 188 4.52 -4.12 -1.69
CA ARG A 188 5.66 -5.04 -1.57
C ARG A 188 6.35 -5.22 -2.92
N GLU A 189 5.57 -5.47 -3.97
CA GLU A 189 6.05 -5.57 -5.35
C GLU A 189 6.83 -4.32 -5.77
N ALA A 190 6.28 -3.13 -5.49
CA ALA A 190 6.92 -1.84 -5.75
C ALA A 190 8.29 -1.71 -5.07
N LEU A 191 8.40 -2.16 -3.82
CA LEU A 191 9.67 -2.18 -3.09
C LEU A 191 10.63 -3.25 -3.64
N MET A 192 10.12 -4.42 -4.07
CA MET A 192 10.96 -5.44 -4.73
C MET A 192 11.58 -4.91 -6.02
N GLU A 193 10.83 -4.12 -6.82
CA GLU A 193 11.37 -3.48 -8.02
C GLU A 193 12.50 -2.50 -7.67
N ALA A 194 12.28 -1.62 -6.68
CA ALA A 194 13.33 -0.69 -6.25
C ALA A 194 14.59 -1.38 -5.72
N GLN A 195 14.44 -2.53 -5.03
CA GLN A 195 15.53 -3.25 -4.39
C GLN A 195 16.31 -4.14 -5.34
N ARG A 196 15.63 -4.83 -6.27
CA ARG A 196 16.23 -5.88 -7.12
C ARG A 196 16.47 -5.45 -8.55
N TYR A 197 15.61 -4.53 -9.07
CA TYR A 197 15.60 -4.13 -10.48
C TYR A 197 15.60 -2.60 -10.62
N PRO A 198 16.66 -1.93 -10.11
CA PRO A 198 16.71 -0.49 -9.95
C PRO A 198 16.56 0.31 -11.25
N ASP A 199 16.78 -0.32 -12.41
CA ASP A 199 16.70 0.30 -13.74
C ASP A 199 15.32 0.16 -14.41
N ASP A 200 14.38 -0.56 -13.78
CA ASP A 200 13.10 -0.81 -14.42
C ASP A 200 12.17 0.39 -14.41
N PHE A 201 12.18 1.18 -13.34
CA PHE A 201 11.27 2.31 -13.17
C PHE A 201 11.99 3.57 -12.69
N ASN A 202 11.63 4.72 -13.29
CA ASN A 202 12.12 6.03 -12.88
C ASN A 202 11.43 6.53 -11.61
N GLY A 203 10.16 6.14 -11.41
CA GLY A 203 9.36 6.53 -10.26
C GLY A 203 8.51 5.39 -9.73
N ILE A 204 8.53 5.21 -8.41
CA ILE A 204 7.81 4.14 -7.72
C ILE A 204 6.94 4.74 -6.61
N SER A 205 5.65 4.34 -6.57
CA SER A 205 4.74 4.61 -5.45
C SER A 205 4.39 3.32 -4.75
N ALA A 206 4.88 3.14 -3.52
CA ALA A 206 4.67 1.96 -2.69
C ALA A 206 3.74 2.31 -1.51
N GLY A 207 2.50 1.84 -1.58
CA GLY A 207 1.47 2.10 -0.57
C GLY A 207 1.28 0.94 0.38
N ALA A 208 1.13 1.23 1.67
CA ALA A 208 0.84 0.24 2.71
C ALA A 208 1.52 -1.11 2.44
N PRO A 209 2.86 -1.14 2.18
CA PRO A 209 3.54 -2.30 1.62
C PRO A 209 3.54 -3.47 2.60
N ALA A 210 3.15 -4.66 2.11
CA ALA A 210 3.30 -5.92 2.84
C ALA A 210 4.79 -6.35 2.90
N ALA A 211 5.67 -5.38 3.23
CA ALA A 211 7.13 -5.54 3.14
C ALA A 211 7.66 -6.67 4.03
N TYR A 212 7.08 -6.85 5.20
CA TYR A 212 7.43 -7.94 6.14
C TYR A 212 6.53 -9.16 5.90
N PHE A 213 6.39 -9.59 4.65
CA PHE A 213 5.41 -10.58 4.19
C PHE A 213 5.35 -11.85 5.06
N THR A 214 6.49 -12.38 5.46
CA THR A 214 6.56 -13.64 6.23
C THR A 214 5.88 -13.52 7.60
N VAL A 215 6.15 -12.44 8.35
CA VAL A 215 5.57 -12.23 9.68
C VAL A 215 4.21 -11.52 9.63
N GLN A 216 3.93 -10.79 8.55
CA GLN A 216 2.63 -10.18 8.32
C GLN A 216 1.54 -11.24 8.16
N ASN A 217 1.75 -12.22 7.28
CA ASN A 217 0.78 -13.26 6.98
C ASN A 217 0.82 -14.45 7.97
N SER A 218 1.58 -14.37 9.04
CA SER A 218 1.68 -15.40 10.08
C SER A 218 1.46 -14.79 11.47
N PHE A 219 2.48 -14.17 12.05
CA PHE A 219 2.42 -13.62 13.41
C PHE A 219 1.38 -12.51 13.56
N TYR A 220 1.26 -11.57 12.61
CA TYR A 220 0.31 -10.48 12.74
C TYR A 220 -1.14 -10.95 12.54
N HIS A 221 -1.47 -11.50 11.37
CA HIS A 221 -2.82 -11.99 11.11
C HIS A 221 -3.20 -13.20 11.98
N GLY A 222 -2.27 -14.12 12.21
CA GLY A 222 -2.52 -15.27 13.09
C GLY A 222 -2.83 -14.85 14.52
N TRP A 223 -2.10 -13.87 15.05
CA TRP A 223 -2.34 -13.32 16.39
C TRP A 223 -3.70 -12.64 16.51
N ASN A 224 -4.11 -11.86 15.53
CA ASN A 224 -5.41 -11.21 15.53
C ASN A 224 -6.58 -12.20 15.60
N VAL A 225 -6.36 -13.45 15.18
CA VAL A 225 -7.32 -14.54 15.34
C VAL A 225 -7.23 -15.16 16.74
N VAL A 226 -6.04 -15.68 17.09
CA VAL A 226 -5.85 -16.51 18.28
C VAL A 226 -6.04 -15.71 19.57
N ALA A 227 -5.62 -14.42 19.58
CA ALA A 227 -5.84 -13.55 20.73
C ALA A 227 -7.32 -13.29 21.03
N ASN A 228 -8.21 -13.51 20.05
CA ASN A 228 -9.65 -13.29 20.15
C ASN A 228 -10.46 -14.59 20.25
N GLN A 229 -9.84 -15.74 20.51
CA GLN A 229 -10.54 -17.03 20.57
C GLN A 229 -10.61 -17.59 21.98
N ARG A 230 -11.74 -18.27 22.27
CA ARG A 230 -11.91 -19.18 23.40
C ARG A 230 -11.33 -20.57 23.05
N ALA A 231 -11.30 -21.46 24.04
CA ALA A 231 -10.84 -22.83 23.85
C ALA A 231 -11.68 -23.64 22.84
N ASP A 232 -12.95 -23.30 22.68
CA ASP A 232 -13.87 -23.90 21.70
C ASP A 232 -13.76 -23.27 20.30
N GLY A 233 -12.87 -22.29 20.12
CA GLY A 233 -12.65 -21.58 18.85
C GLY A 233 -13.59 -20.40 18.63
N SER A 234 -14.58 -20.15 19.49
CA SER A 234 -15.50 -19.02 19.37
C SER A 234 -14.80 -17.68 19.66
N ALA A 235 -15.18 -16.62 18.93
CA ALA A 235 -14.65 -15.28 19.16
C ALA A 235 -15.19 -14.65 20.45
N ILE A 236 -14.33 -13.87 21.11
CA ILE A 236 -14.64 -13.16 22.38
C ILE A 236 -15.15 -11.76 22.07
N LEU A 237 -14.37 -10.97 21.35
CA LEU A 237 -14.66 -9.60 20.96
C LEU A 237 -15.24 -9.59 19.55
N LEU A 238 -16.38 -8.93 19.37
CA LEU A 238 -17.09 -8.86 18.11
C LEU A 238 -17.06 -7.44 17.54
N LYS A 239 -17.33 -7.31 16.25
CA LYS A 239 -17.27 -6.05 15.50
C LYS A 239 -18.22 -4.97 16.07
N ASN A 240 -19.40 -5.37 16.59
CA ASN A 240 -20.37 -4.45 17.19
C ASN A 240 -19.84 -3.73 18.46
N ARG A 241 -18.68 -4.15 19.01
CA ARG A 241 -18.06 -3.53 20.18
C ARG A 241 -17.09 -2.40 19.81
N LEU A 242 -16.70 -2.32 18.53
CA LEU A 242 -15.61 -1.45 18.06
C LEU A 242 -15.97 0.04 18.14
N ALA A 243 -17.24 0.40 17.92
CA ALA A 243 -17.69 1.80 18.03
C ALA A 243 -17.48 2.36 19.45
N LEU A 244 -17.82 1.57 20.48
CA LEU A 244 -17.58 1.95 21.88
C LEU A 244 -16.07 2.10 22.17
N LEU A 245 -15.26 1.13 21.70
CA LEU A 245 -13.81 1.18 21.88
C LEU A 245 -13.21 2.44 21.24
N HIS A 246 -13.59 2.71 19.99
CA HIS A 246 -13.08 3.88 19.25
C HIS A 246 -13.44 5.21 19.93
N GLN A 247 -14.69 5.35 20.41
CA GLN A 247 -15.10 6.53 21.16
C GLN A 247 -14.25 6.76 22.42
N ILE A 248 -13.95 5.69 23.16
CA ILE A 248 -13.09 5.76 24.35
C ILE A 248 -11.67 6.16 23.96
N VAL A 249 -11.12 5.59 22.90
CA VAL A 249 -9.80 5.93 22.38
C VAL A 249 -9.72 7.42 22.02
N LEU A 250 -10.69 7.93 21.25
CA LEU A 250 -10.73 9.34 20.86
C LEU A 250 -10.85 10.29 22.07
N ALA A 251 -11.52 9.85 23.14
CA ALA A 251 -11.64 10.65 24.37
C ALA A 251 -10.32 10.76 25.15
N HIS A 252 -9.39 9.80 24.99
CA HIS A 252 -8.14 9.75 25.74
C HIS A 252 -6.90 10.12 24.93
N CYS A 253 -6.98 10.04 23.59
CA CYS A 253 -5.86 10.38 22.72
C CYS A 253 -5.91 11.86 22.31
N PRO A 254 -4.77 12.57 22.32
CA PRO A 254 -4.74 13.97 21.91
C PRO A 254 -5.06 14.13 20.40
N THR A 255 -5.91 15.09 20.08
CA THR A 255 -6.16 15.52 18.70
C THR A 255 -4.99 16.37 18.23
N ALA A 256 -3.88 15.76 17.85
CA ALA A 256 -2.66 16.46 17.45
C ALA A 256 -2.86 17.43 16.25
N SER A 257 -3.97 17.28 15.51
CA SER A 257 -4.35 18.18 14.41
C SER A 257 -4.98 19.50 14.88
N GLY A 258 -5.40 19.62 16.14
CA GLY A 258 -6.20 20.74 16.63
C GLY A 258 -7.67 20.74 16.14
N VAL A 259 -8.12 19.64 15.52
CA VAL A 259 -9.52 19.45 15.06
C VAL A 259 -10.07 18.16 15.67
N ASN A 260 -11.26 18.26 16.24
CA ASN A 260 -11.98 17.08 16.76
C ASN A 260 -12.93 16.54 15.68
N ASP A 261 -12.39 15.78 14.75
CA ASP A 261 -13.10 15.22 13.59
C ASP A 261 -13.15 13.68 13.56
N GLY A 262 -12.85 13.04 14.70
CA GLY A 262 -12.82 11.59 14.81
C GLY A 262 -11.57 10.95 14.22
N VAL A 263 -10.54 11.73 13.88
CA VAL A 263 -9.29 11.26 13.26
C VAL A 263 -8.10 11.57 14.16
N LEU A 264 -7.30 10.57 14.48
CA LEU A 264 -6.00 10.77 15.12
C LEU A 264 -4.97 11.19 14.06
N ALA A 265 -4.49 12.42 14.13
CA ALA A 265 -3.48 12.92 13.19
C ALA A 265 -2.12 12.22 13.35
N ASN A 266 -1.80 11.75 14.55
CA ASN A 266 -0.59 11.00 14.86
C ASN A 266 -0.88 9.93 15.93
N PRO A 267 -1.32 8.73 15.56
CA PRO A 267 -1.60 7.66 16.50
C PRO A 267 -0.34 7.19 17.26
N PHE A 268 0.85 7.39 16.73
CA PHE A 268 2.11 7.06 17.41
C PHE A 268 2.37 7.88 18.68
N ALA A 269 1.69 9.01 18.85
CA ALA A 269 1.79 9.84 20.05
C ALA A 269 0.82 9.42 21.16
N CYS A 270 0.00 8.40 20.94
CA CYS A 270 -0.97 7.88 21.90
C CYS A 270 -0.67 6.41 22.22
N HIS A 271 -0.83 6.05 23.51
CA HIS A 271 -0.62 4.69 23.98
C HIS A 271 -1.88 4.20 24.69
N PHE A 272 -2.42 3.09 24.20
CA PHE A 272 -3.59 2.48 24.81
C PHE A 272 -3.34 2.07 26.26
N SER A 273 -4.35 2.30 27.11
CA SER A 273 -4.37 1.78 28.47
C SER A 273 -5.70 1.09 28.75
N LYS A 274 -5.64 -0.17 29.20
CA LYS A 274 -6.85 -0.92 29.60
C LYS A 274 -7.64 -0.24 30.74
N ASN A 275 -7.00 0.66 31.49
CA ASN A 275 -7.65 1.42 32.54
C ASN A 275 -8.65 2.47 32.01
N TRP A 276 -8.66 2.74 30.70
CA TRP A 276 -9.67 3.58 30.07
C TRP A 276 -11.02 2.86 29.94
N LEU A 277 -11.01 1.52 29.98
CA LEU A 277 -12.18 0.70 29.74
C LEU A 277 -12.94 0.40 31.03
N ASN A 278 -14.22 0.76 31.07
CA ASN A 278 -15.10 0.37 32.14
C ASN A 278 -15.37 -1.14 32.10
N THR A 279 -15.16 -1.84 33.22
CA THR A 279 -15.50 -3.27 33.32
C THR A 279 -16.97 -3.44 33.66
N CYS A 280 -17.70 -4.25 32.88
CA CYS A 280 -19.08 -4.62 33.17
C CYS A 280 -19.19 -5.38 34.51
N SER A 281 -20.20 -5.09 35.31
CA SER A 281 -20.53 -5.95 36.45
C SER A 281 -20.94 -7.35 35.98
N THR A 282 -20.74 -8.37 36.80
CA THR A 282 -21.09 -9.76 36.46
C THR A 282 -22.60 -9.96 36.23
N SER A 283 -23.43 -9.09 36.75
CA SER A 283 -24.89 -9.08 36.59
C SER A 283 -25.38 -8.13 35.50
N ALA A 284 -24.50 -7.43 34.79
CA ALA A 284 -24.91 -6.46 33.78
C ALA A 284 -25.57 -7.15 32.58
N THR A 285 -26.83 -6.81 32.33
CA THR A 285 -27.57 -7.20 31.12
C THR A 285 -27.32 -6.25 29.97
N ASP A 286 -27.12 -4.96 30.26
CA ASP A 286 -26.67 -3.94 29.28
C ASP A 286 -25.16 -3.79 29.31
N LYS A 287 -24.53 -4.01 28.15
CA LYS A 287 -23.08 -3.87 27.95
C LYS A 287 -22.73 -2.71 27.02
N SER A 288 -23.65 -1.80 26.75
CA SER A 288 -23.46 -0.71 25.78
C SER A 288 -22.36 0.29 26.19
N ALA A 289 -22.06 0.40 27.49
CA ALA A 289 -21.09 1.36 28.04
C ALA A 289 -19.89 0.71 28.77
N CYS A 290 -19.74 -0.62 28.68
CA CYS A 290 -18.67 -1.34 29.39
C CYS A 290 -18.20 -2.56 28.60
N PHE A 291 -17.04 -3.10 28.93
CA PHE A 291 -16.47 -4.34 28.37
C PHE A 291 -16.38 -5.42 29.45
N THR A 292 -16.55 -6.67 29.06
CA THR A 292 -16.26 -7.80 29.96
C THR A 292 -14.74 -7.89 30.22
N LYS A 293 -14.35 -8.58 31.28
CA LYS A 293 -12.92 -8.83 31.55
C LYS A 293 -12.23 -9.57 30.42
N GLU A 294 -12.94 -10.50 29.74
CA GLU A 294 -12.41 -11.23 28.59
C GLU A 294 -12.19 -10.29 27.40
N GLU A 295 -13.17 -9.43 27.05
CA GLU A 295 -13.04 -8.45 25.99
C GLU A 295 -11.86 -7.48 26.25
N ILE A 296 -11.72 -6.98 27.47
CA ILE A 296 -10.58 -6.12 27.86
C ILE A 296 -9.24 -6.84 27.64
N GLY A 297 -9.18 -8.11 28.03
CA GLY A 297 -7.99 -8.93 27.79
C GLY A 297 -7.65 -9.11 26.32
N VAL A 298 -8.65 -9.28 25.46
CA VAL A 298 -8.49 -9.36 24.00
C VAL A 298 -8.03 -8.04 23.44
N ILE A 299 -8.68 -6.93 23.79
CA ILE A 299 -8.31 -5.59 23.31
C ILE A 299 -6.85 -5.28 23.64
N ASP A 300 -6.42 -5.57 24.86
CA ASP A 300 -5.04 -5.37 25.30
C ASP A 300 -4.05 -6.20 24.45
N LYS A 301 -4.33 -7.49 24.23
CA LYS A 301 -3.52 -8.36 23.38
C LYS A 301 -3.44 -7.90 21.93
N LEU A 302 -4.54 -7.42 21.36
CA LEU A 302 -4.59 -6.94 19.98
C LEU A 302 -3.76 -5.68 19.78
N TYR A 303 -3.75 -4.75 20.72
CA TYR A 303 -2.85 -3.58 20.68
C TYR A 303 -1.38 -3.94 20.91
N GLN A 304 -1.09 -4.91 21.78
CA GLN A 304 0.28 -5.31 22.05
C GLN A 304 0.92 -6.09 20.89
N GLY A 305 0.12 -6.80 20.08
CA GLY A 305 0.60 -7.69 19.03
C GLY A 305 1.22 -8.99 19.57
N ALA A 306 1.68 -9.86 18.66
CA ALA A 306 2.22 -11.17 18.98
C ALA A 306 3.48 -11.08 19.84
N ARG A 307 3.45 -11.73 21.00
CA ARG A 307 4.58 -11.82 21.95
C ARG A 307 4.68 -13.23 22.52
N ASP A 308 5.90 -13.65 22.81
CA ASP A 308 6.10 -14.86 23.62
C ASP A 308 5.93 -14.60 25.13
N ALA A 309 6.08 -15.65 25.94
CA ALA A 309 5.99 -15.56 27.38
C ALA A 309 7.08 -14.68 28.01
N ALA A 310 8.21 -14.46 27.33
CA ALA A 310 9.30 -13.59 27.76
C ALA A 310 9.10 -12.12 27.29
N GLY A 311 8.03 -11.83 26.54
CA GLY A 311 7.70 -10.51 26.05
C GLY A 311 8.37 -10.11 24.72
N HIS A 312 9.09 -11.01 24.06
CA HIS A 312 9.67 -10.74 22.74
C HIS A 312 8.56 -10.56 21.71
N GLN A 313 8.67 -9.51 20.90
CA GLN A 313 7.70 -9.17 19.88
C GLN A 313 8.10 -9.74 18.52
N PHE A 314 7.20 -10.50 17.90
CA PHE A 314 7.41 -11.20 16.61
C PHE A 314 6.56 -10.64 15.46
N ALA A 315 5.86 -9.54 15.67
CA ALA A 315 5.19 -8.77 14.63
C ALA A 315 5.68 -7.32 14.64
N VAL A 316 5.40 -6.56 13.59
CA VAL A 316 5.76 -5.13 13.51
C VAL A 316 4.92 -4.24 14.44
N GLY A 317 4.17 -4.82 15.35
CA GLY A 317 3.26 -4.18 16.30
C GLY A 317 1.96 -4.96 16.40
N GLY A 318 1.02 -4.48 17.22
CA GLY A 318 -0.37 -4.89 17.21
C GLY A 318 -1.21 -4.02 16.28
N LEU A 319 -2.54 -4.09 16.42
CA LEU A 319 -3.45 -3.18 15.73
C LEU A 319 -3.18 -1.74 16.16
N ILE A 320 -3.08 -0.82 15.19
CA ILE A 320 -2.71 0.57 15.52
C ILE A 320 -3.89 1.31 16.17
N ILE A 321 -3.58 2.14 17.16
CA ILE A 321 -4.58 2.97 17.82
C ILE A 321 -5.21 3.97 16.84
N GLY A 322 -6.52 4.16 16.90
CA GLY A 322 -7.29 4.95 15.92
C GLY A 322 -7.81 4.14 14.73
N SER A 323 -7.50 2.83 14.65
CA SER A 323 -8.00 1.92 13.60
C SER A 323 -9.20 1.07 14.04
N GLU A 324 -9.71 1.23 15.25
CA GLU A 324 -10.62 0.30 15.92
C GLU A 324 -11.85 -0.04 15.09
N LEU A 325 -12.46 0.94 14.41
CA LEU A 325 -13.63 0.74 13.56
C LEU A 325 -13.43 -0.23 12.40
N ARG A 326 -12.16 -0.53 12.09
CA ARG A 326 -11.75 -1.35 10.96
C ARG A 326 -11.19 -2.71 11.36
N TRP A 327 -11.01 -2.97 12.66
CA TRP A 327 -10.41 -4.21 13.12
C TRP A 327 -11.04 -5.45 12.46
N PRO A 328 -10.22 -6.44 12.05
CA PRO A 328 -10.65 -7.60 11.27
C PRO A 328 -11.38 -8.63 12.13
N LEU A 329 -12.37 -8.18 12.90
CA LEU A 329 -13.15 -9.00 13.81
C LEU A 329 -14.42 -9.57 13.15
N PRO A 330 -14.90 -10.75 13.59
CA PRO A 330 -16.13 -11.33 13.08
C PRO A 330 -17.37 -10.61 13.59
N GLU A 331 -18.47 -10.71 12.86
CA GLU A 331 -19.78 -10.19 13.27
C GLU A 331 -20.42 -11.07 14.34
N THR A 332 -20.23 -12.38 14.26
CA THR A 332 -20.72 -13.37 15.22
C THR A 332 -19.58 -14.23 15.78
N ALA A 333 -19.80 -14.86 16.93
CA ALA A 333 -18.77 -15.64 17.61
C ALA A 333 -18.27 -16.87 16.82
N GLN A 334 -19.07 -17.39 15.89
CA GLN A 334 -18.76 -18.58 15.09
C GLN A 334 -18.18 -18.26 13.71
N GLU A 335 -18.21 -17.00 13.28
CA GLU A 335 -17.66 -16.60 11.99
C GLU A 335 -16.13 -16.53 12.02
N SER A 336 -15.53 -16.78 10.85
CA SER A 336 -14.10 -16.59 10.62
C SER A 336 -13.79 -15.12 10.35
N SER A 337 -12.73 -14.59 10.94
CA SER A 337 -12.26 -13.24 10.66
C SER A 337 -11.49 -13.16 9.34
N SER A 338 -11.40 -11.95 8.74
CA SER A 338 -10.58 -11.74 7.54
C SER A 338 -9.08 -12.04 7.79
N SER A 339 -8.60 -11.86 9.01
CA SER A 339 -7.24 -12.25 9.39
C SER A 339 -7.00 -13.75 9.29
N ALA A 340 -8.00 -14.59 9.59
CA ALA A 340 -7.88 -16.04 9.44
C ALA A 340 -7.73 -16.44 7.96
N MET A 341 -8.45 -15.76 7.07
CA MET A 341 -8.37 -15.99 5.62
C MET A 341 -7.02 -15.58 5.03
N MET A 342 -6.31 -14.65 5.66
CA MET A 342 -4.94 -14.30 5.26
C MET A 342 -3.90 -15.25 5.85
N ALA A 343 -3.98 -15.54 7.15
CA ALA A 343 -2.95 -16.29 7.85
C ALA A 343 -2.93 -17.78 7.50
N LEU A 344 -4.09 -18.42 7.49
CA LEU A 344 -4.15 -19.88 7.37
C LEU A 344 -3.67 -20.39 5.99
N PRO A 345 -4.14 -19.85 4.85
CA PRO A 345 -3.62 -20.25 3.55
C PRO A 345 -2.11 -19.93 3.40
N ALA A 346 -1.66 -18.79 3.90
CA ALA A 346 -0.25 -18.44 3.85
C ALA A 346 0.62 -19.47 4.62
N LEU A 347 0.25 -19.83 5.85
CA LEU A 347 0.96 -20.81 6.66
C LEU A 347 0.91 -22.23 6.08
N GLN A 348 -0.20 -22.58 5.42
CA GLN A 348 -0.38 -23.92 4.87
C GLN A 348 0.33 -24.15 3.53
N TYR A 349 0.54 -23.10 2.73
CA TYR A 349 1.04 -23.24 1.36
C TYR A 349 2.26 -22.37 1.06
N VAL A 350 2.23 -21.07 1.41
CA VAL A 350 3.27 -20.12 0.98
C VAL A 350 4.47 -20.13 1.90
N LEU A 351 4.23 -20.16 3.21
CA LEU A 351 5.26 -20.03 4.25
C LEU A 351 5.81 -21.40 4.74
N THR A 352 5.83 -22.38 3.85
CA THR A 352 6.40 -23.71 4.10
C THR A 352 7.82 -23.78 3.55
N ALA A 353 8.76 -24.28 4.34
CA ALA A 353 10.18 -24.34 3.96
C ALA A 353 10.46 -25.33 2.82
N ASP A 354 9.73 -26.46 2.81
CA ASP A 354 9.90 -27.53 1.84
C ASP A 354 8.99 -27.39 0.60
N GLY A 355 8.17 -26.34 0.54
CA GLY A 355 7.22 -26.10 -0.56
C GLY A 355 6.03 -27.07 -0.60
N LYS A 356 5.81 -27.87 0.46
CA LYS A 356 4.67 -28.77 0.56
C LYS A 356 3.56 -28.17 1.39
N LYS A 357 2.33 -28.64 1.16
CA LYS A 357 1.19 -28.26 2.00
C LYS A 357 1.42 -28.71 3.44
N SER A 358 1.27 -27.78 4.38
CA SER A 358 1.27 -28.07 5.82
C SER A 358 -0.17 -28.31 6.32
N ASP A 359 -0.33 -29.12 7.35
CA ASP A 359 -1.57 -29.34 8.09
C ASP A 359 -1.70 -28.43 9.32
N ILE A 360 -0.88 -27.37 9.39
CA ILE A 360 -0.87 -26.41 10.49
C ILE A 360 -2.25 -25.75 10.66
N THR A 361 -2.65 -25.56 11.90
CA THR A 361 -3.79 -24.74 12.28
C THR A 361 -3.32 -23.56 13.12
N LEU A 362 -4.09 -22.46 13.16
CA LEU A 362 -3.72 -21.30 13.98
C LEU A 362 -3.59 -21.64 15.46
N ALA A 363 -4.39 -22.58 15.96
CA ALA A 363 -4.31 -23.06 17.35
C ALA A 363 -3.02 -23.83 17.66
N ARG A 364 -2.36 -24.41 16.64
CA ARG A 364 -1.07 -25.14 16.76
C ARG A 364 0.13 -24.31 16.33
N PHE A 365 -0.07 -23.16 15.73
CA PHE A 365 1.01 -22.25 15.37
C PHE A 365 1.59 -21.58 16.63
N GLY A 366 2.86 -21.76 16.88
CA GLY A 366 3.56 -21.13 18.02
C GLY A 366 3.93 -19.68 17.72
N PHE A 367 3.53 -18.76 18.60
CA PHE A 367 3.97 -17.37 18.54
C PHE A 367 5.27 -17.21 19.34
N ASP A 368 6.34 -17.88 18.87
CA ASP A 368 7.60 -18.03 19.58
C ASP A 368 8.82 -17.89 18.67
N GLN A 369 10.00 -17.88 19.29
CA GLN A 369 11.29 -17.75 18.60
C GLN A 369 11.54 -18.86 17.57
N ALA A 370 11.10 -20.11 17.81
CA ALA A 370 11.36 -21.23 16.92
C ALA A 370 10.62 -21.05 15.58
N HIS A 371 9.32 -20.72 15.63
CA HIS A 371 8.52 -20.44 14.44
C HIS A 371 9.01 -19.17 13.72
N PHE A 372 9.43 -18.13 14.48
CA PHE A 372 10.03 -16.95 13.88
C PHE A 372 11.30 -17.29 13.08
N GLN A 373 12.21 -18.13 13.60
CA GLN A 373 13.42 -18.52 12.89
C GLN A 373 13.11 -19.31 11.62
N GLN A 374 12.10 -20.18 11.62
CA GLN A 374 11.66 -20.88 10.42
C GLN A 374 11.19 -19.90 9.34
N LEU A 375 10.34 -18.93 9.69
CA LEU A 375 9.84 -17.92 8.76
C LEU A 375 10.93 -16.97 8.28
N LYS A 376 11.92 -16.66 9.11
CA LYS A 376 13.08 -15.86 8.75
C LYS A 376 13.87 -16.46 7.59
N THR A 377 13.92 -17.79 7.45
CA THR A 377 14.59 -18.44 6.31
C THR A 377 13.93 -18.13 4.97
N LEU A 378 12.64 -17.76 4.97
CA LEU A 378 11.88 -17.41 3.79
C LEU A 378 11.90 -15.89 3.49
N ALA A 379 12.40 -15.07 4.43
CA ALA A 379 12.45 -13.63 4.28
C ALA A 379 13.22 -13.19 3.02
N PRO A 380 14.37 -13.76 2.64
CA PRO A 380 15.07 -13.37 1.41
C PRO A 380 14.25 -13.59 0.13
N LEU A 381 13.28 -14.51 0.14
CA LEU A 381 12.39 -14.72 -1.00
C LEU A 381 11.24 -13.72 -1.03
N TYR A 382 10.53 -13.55 0.11
CA TYR A 382 9.23 -12.87 0.12
C TYR A 382 9.24 -11.45 0.68
N ASN A 383 10.16 -11.14 1.61
CA ASN A 383 10.17 -9.83 2.25
C ASN A 383 10.83 -8.77 1.37
N ALA A 384 10.19 -7.62 1.25
CA ALA A 384 10.73 -6.45 0.58
C ALA A 384 11.30 -5.45 1.61
N THR A 385 12.24 -5.93 2.42
CA THR A 385 12.78 -5.19 3.57
C THR A 385 14.25 -4.78 3.41
N ASP A 386 14.85 -4.97 2.24
CA ASP A 386 16.19 -4.45 1.97
C ASP A 386 16.15 -2.92 1.86
N ALA A 387 16.75 -2.24 2.83
CA ALA A 387 16.82 -0.80 2.88
C ALA A 387 18.01 -0.21 2.09
N ASN A 388 18.86 -1.05 1.47
CA ASN A 388 19.94 -0.62 0.62
C ASN A 388 19.44 -0.21 -0.77
N LEU A 389 18.88 0.98 -0.88
CA LEU A 389 18.39 1.56 -2.14
C LEU A 389 19.44 2.39 -2.87
N LYS A 390 20.75 2.23 -2.57
CA LYS A 390 21.82 2.93 -3.28
C LYS A 390 21.84 2.66 -4.79
N PRO A 391 21.59 1.42 -5.28
CA PRO A 391 21.49 1.19 -6.73
C PRO A 391 20.32 1.95 -7.37
N PHE A 392 19.15 1.97 -6.74
CA PHE A 392 17.98 2.69 -7.23
C PHE A 392 18.18 4.22 -7.24
N GLU A 393 18.83 4.75 -6.20
CA GLU A 393 19.22 6.16 -6.15
C GLU A 393 20.23 6.51 -7.25
N ALA A 394 21.23 5.65 -7.47
CA ALA A 394 22.24 5.83 -8.52
C ALA A 394 21.64 5.79 -9.94
N ALA A 395 20.59 4.99 -10.15
CA ALA A 395 19.80 4.98 -11.38
C ALA A 395 18.89 6.24 -11.54
N GLY A 396 18.88 7.14 -10.57
CA GLY A 396 18.03 8.34 -10.57
C GLY A 396 16.60 8.12 -10.12
N GLY A 397 16.28 6.94 -9.58
CA GLY A 397 14.95 6.54 -9.13
C GLY A 397 14.35 7.46 -8.06
N LYS A 398 13.03 7.57 -8.04
CA LYS A 398 12.25 8.33 -7.05
C LYS A 398 11.21 7.44 -6.41
N LEU A 399 11.13 7.43 -5.07
CA LEU A 399 10.24 6.59 -4.29
C LEU A 399 9.29 7.42 -3.42
N ILE A 400 7.99 7.30 -3.66
CA ILE A 400 6.97 7.73 -2.71
C ILE A 400 6.49 6.50 -1.94
N LEU A 401 6.77 6.49 -0.63
CA LEU A 401 6.14 5.59 0.34
C LEU A 401 4.93 6.29 0.94
N TRP A 402 3.83 5.56 1.11
CA TRP A 402 2.66 6.10 1.80
C TRP A 402 1.93 5.01 2.59
N HIS A 403 1.25 5.39 3.68
CA HIS A 403 0.52 4.45 4.51
C HIS A 403 -0.65 5.13 5.22
N GLY A 404 -1.81 4.48 5.26
CA GLY A 404 -2.95 4.89 6.06
C GLY A 404 -2.71 4.65 7.55
N LEU A 405 -2.95 5.64 8.39
CA LEU A 405 -2.71 5.54 9.84
C LEU A 405 -3.85 4.84 10.61
N ALA A 406 -4.91 4.40 9.92
CA ALA A 406 -5.95 3.53 10.45
C ALA A 406 -5.96 2.17 9.74
N ASP A 407 -4.80 1.74 9.21
CA ASP A 407 -4.66 0.45 8.54
C ASP A 407 -4.66 -0.70 9.54
N ASP A 408 -5.67 -1.55 9.44
CA ASP A 408 -5.89 -2.74 10.27
C ASP A 408 -5.27 -4.02 9.68
N SER A 409 -4.97 -3.99 8.38
CA SER A 409 -4.43 -5.15 7.65
C SER A 409 -2.90 -5.18 7.66
N ILE A 410 -2.25 -4.04 7.44
CA ILE A 410 -0.79 -3.91 7.48
C ILE A 410 -0.42 -2.76 8.43
N ASN A 411 0.33 -3.07 9.47
CA ASN A 411 0.68 -2.06 10.47
C ASN A 411 1.62 -1.00 9.89
N PRO A 412 1.26 0.31 9.92
CA PRO A 412 2.09 1.40 9.40
C PRO A 412 3.44 1.54 10.10
N THR A 413 3.61 0.97 11.29
CA THR A 413 4.90 0.91 11.99
C THR A 413 5.99 0.27 11.14
N GLY A 414 5.67 -0.77 10.36
CA GLY A 414 6.62 -1.45 9.47
C GLY A 414 7.14 -0.51 8.38
N THR A 415 6.26 0.22 7.72
CA THR A 415 6.63 1.19 6.68
C THR A 415 7.47 2.33 7.24
N LEU A 416 7.10 2.85 8.41
CA LEU A 416 7.88 3.89 9.08
C LEU A 416 9.28 3.40 9.47
N ALA A 417 9.39 2.18 9.99
CA ALA A 417 10.67 1.59 10.37
C ALA A 417 11.56 1.33 9.13
N TYR A 418 11.00 0.78 8.07
CA TYR A 418 11.70 0.60 6.80
C TYR A 418 12.23 1.93 6.23
N TYR A 419 11.38 2.96 6.21
CA TYR A 419 11.79 4.30 5.73
C TYR A 419 12.95 4.88 6.55
N ARG A 420 12.90 4.75 7.88
CA ARG A 420 13.99 5.21 8.75
C ARG A 420 15.30 4.48 8.46
N GLU A 421 15.23 3.18 8.18
CA GLU A 421 16.40 2.41 7.81
C GLU A 421 16.98 2.85 6.46
N VAL A 422 16.12 3.13 5.47
CA VAL A 422 16.55 3.72 4.18
C VAL A 422 17.27 5.05 4.42
N VAL A 423 16.73 5.92 5.28
CA VAL A 423 17.37 7.19 5.65
C VAL A 423 18.71 6.97 6.35
N GLN A 424 18.80 5.99 7.23
CA GLN A 424 20.05 5.66 7.93
C GLN A 424 21.14 5.18 6.97
N GLN A 425 20.78 4.31 6.00
CA GLN A 425 21.76 3.74 5.05
C GLN A 425 22.21 4.71 3.96
N LEU A 426 21.33 5.59 3.51
CA LEU A 426 21.65 6.59 2.48
C LEU A 426 22.22 7.89 3.05
N GLY A 427 21.91 8.19 4.32
CA GLY A 427 22.07 9.51 4.91
C GLY A 427 20.90 10.44 4.55
N ALA A 428 20.57 11.35 5.46
CA ALA A 428 19.33 12.16 5.41
C ALA A 428 19.21 12.98 4.10
N GLN A 429 20.31 13.57 3.62
CA GLN A 429 20.29 14.41 2.42
C GLN A 429 19.95 13.59 1.15
N ARG A 430 20.65 12.48 0.93
CA ARG A 430 20.44 11.61 -0.24
C ARG A 430 19.06 10.96 -0.18
N ALA A 431 18.67 10.45 0.98
CA ALA A 431 17.34 9.88 1.18
C ALA A 431 16.23 10.90 0.85
N ALA A 432 16.36 12.16 1.29
CA ALA A 432 15.39 13.22 1.00
C ALA A 432 15.27 13.57 -0.49
N GLN A 433 16.31 13.30 -1.30
CA GLN A 433 16.33 13.50 -2.75
C GLN A 433 15.78 12.30 -3.53
N MET A 434 15.72 11.12 -2.92
CA MET A 434 15.29 9.87 -3.56
C MET A 434 13.95 9.36 -3.03
N SER A 435 13.67 9.52 -1.73
CA SER A 435 12.47 8.94 -1.10
C SER A 435 11.71 9.94 -0.23
N LYS A 436 10.37 9.80 -0.20
CA LYS A 436 9.46 10.53 0.69
C LYS A 436 8.47 9.55 1.29
N LEU A 437 8.13 9.75 2.56
CA LEU A 437 7.08 9.01 3.26
C LEU A 437 5.92 9.94 3.60
N PHE A 438 4.70 9.51 3.26
CA PHE A 438 3.45 10.19 3.61
C PHE A 438 2.57 9.28 4.46
N LEU A 439 2.22 9.75 5.66
CA LEU A 439 1.35 9.04 6.60
C LEU A 439 -0.02 9.71 6.60
N LEU A 440 -1.07 8.96 6.23
CA LEU A 440 -2.42 9.46 5.96
C LEU A 440 -3.32 9.27 7.19
N PRO A 441 -3.65 10.30 7.97
CA PRO A 441 -4.46 10.18 9.17
C PRO A 441 -5.85 9.62 8.89
N GLY A 442 -6.29 8.63 9.68
CA GLY A 442 -7.61 8.03 9.61
C GLY A 442 -7.93 7.26 8.33
N VAL A 443 -6.94 7.08 7.44
CA VAL A 443 -7.10 6.27 6.23
C VAL A 443 -6.79 4.81 6.55
N GLY A 444 -7.66 3.91 6.09
CA GLY A 444 -7.50 2.47 6.25
C GLY A 444 -6.58 1.83 5.21
N HIS A 445 -6.68 0.51 5.08
CA HIS A 445 -5.85 -0.25 4.14
C HIS A 445 -6.10 0.15 2.69
N CYS A 446 -5.12 0.74 2.04
CA CYS A 446 -5.18 1.25 0.65
C CYS A 446 -6.27 2.30 0.37
N GLY A 447 -7.00 2.77 1.37
CA GLY A 447 -8.07 3.74 1.26
C GLY A 447 -9.22 3.48 2.25
N GLY A 448 -10.29 4.26 2.16
CA GLY A 448 -11.40 4.18 3.14
C GLY A 448 -11.02 4.74 4.50
N GLY A 449 -11.85 4.45 5.50
CA GLY A 449 -11.71 5.00 6.85
C GLY A 449 -12.31 6.38 7.01
N GLU A 450 -12.10 6.97 8.18
CA GLU A 450 -12.67 8.26 8.57
C GLU A 450 -11.91 9.44 7.97
N GLY A 451 -10.62 9.23 7.63
CA GLY A 451 -9.75 10.24 7.04
C GLY A 451 -10.01 10.55 5.56
N ASN A 452 -9.28 11.51 5.04
CA ASN A 452 -9.34 11.91 3.64
C ASN A 452 -8.56 10.91 2.77
N ASP A 453 -9.23 10.06 2.03
CA ASP A 453 -8.69 8.91 1.32
C ASP A 453 -8.59 9.09 -0.21
N GLN A 454 -9.09 10.19 -0.76
CA GLN A 454 -8.91 10.53 -2.17
C GLN A 454 -7.55 11.23 -2.33
N ILE A 455 -6.65 10.61 -3.11
CA ILE A 455 -5.28 11.08 -3.26
C ILE A 455 -4.76 10.82 -4.67
N ASP A 456 -4.02 11.78 -5.21
CA ASP A 456 -3.22 11.64 -6.42
C ASP A 456 -1.74 11.49 -6.04
N LEU A 457 -1.21 10.31 -6.23
CA LEU A 457 0.19 9.99 -5.98
C LEU A 457 1.04 10.03 -7.24
N LEU A 458 0.41 9.95 -8.42
CA LEU A 458 1.15 9.86 -9.68
C LEU A 458 1.61 11.24 -10.17
N THR A 459 0.78 12.27 -10.12
CA THR A 459 1.18 13.62 -10.54
C THR A 459 2.40 14.15 -9.78
N PRO A 460 2.46 14.12 -8.42
CA PRO A 460 3.65 14.55 -7.69
C PRO A 460 4.88 13.66 -7.94
N LEU A 461 4.68 12.35 -8.18
CA LEU A 461 5.78 11.45 -8.55
C LEU A 461 6.34 11.81 -9.94
N MET A 462 5.47 12.10 -10.92
CA MET A 462 5.87 12.58 -12.24
C MET A 462 6.64 13.90 -12.17
N ALA A 463 6.13 14.88 -11.42
CA ALA A 463 6.83 16.16 -11.23
C ALA A 463 8.21 15.98 -10.61
N TRP A 464 8.34 15.01 -9.69
CA TRP A 464 9.62 14.70 -9.09
C TRP A 464 10.60 14.03 -10.06
N VAL A 465 10.15 13.02 -10.80
CA VAL A 465 10.97 12.32 -11.81
C VAL A 465 11.35 13.25 -12.96
N GLU A 466 10.38 13.99 -13.50
CA GLU A 466 10.52 14.73 -14.76
C GLU A 466 11.15 16.13 -14.57
N HIS A 467 10.95 16.75 -13.40
CA HIS A 467 11.37 18.13 -13.09
C HIS A 467 12.19 18.26 -11.80
N GLN A 468 12.51 17.16 -11.12
CA GLN A 468 13.23 17.14 -9.84
C GLN A 468 12.49 17.92 -8.71
N GLN A 469 11.15 18.04 -8.82
CA GLN A 469 10.30 18.72 -7.84
C GLN A 469 9.81 17.73 -6.79
N ALA A 470 10.61 17.50 -5.76
CA ALA A 470 10.27 16.57 -4.68
C ALA A 470 9.02 17.06 -3.91
N PRO A 471 7.97 16.23 -3.77
CA PRO A 471 6.77 16.62 -3.04
C PRO A 471 7.07 16.79 -1.54
N GLN A 472 6.73 17.95 -0.99
CA GLN A 472 6.81 18.21 0.45
C GLN A 472 5.46 17.98 1.14
N GLN A 473 4.39 18.01 0.38
CA GLN A 473 3.04 17.74 0.81
C GLN A 473 2.23 17.12 -0.33
N LEU A 474 1.20 16.37 0.04
CA LEU A 474 0.16 15.88 -0.85
C LEU A 474 -1.17 16.50 -0.44
N LEU A 475 -2.06 16.72 -1.40
CA LEU A 475 -3.43 17.11 -1.10
C LEU A 475 -4.30 15.86 -1.07
N THR A 476 -4.98 15.65 0.04
CA THR A 476 -5.98 14.59 0.19
C THR A 476 -7.38 15.18 0.25
N GLY A 477 -8.37 14.40 -0.14
CA GLY A 477 -9.76 14.81 -0.09
C GLY A 477 -10.69 13.70 0.39
N LYS A 478 -11.91 14.10 0.78
CA LYS A 478 -13.02 13.18 1.04
C LYS A 478 -14.14 13.51 0.06
N ALA A 479 -14.56 12.52 -0.74
CA ALA A 479 -15.64 12.72 -1.69
C ALA A 479 -16.97 13.03 -0.99
N LYS A 480 -17.84 13.85 -1.60
CA LYS A 480 -19.23 14.02 -1.18
C LYS A 480 -19.97 12.69 -1.40
N ALA A 481 -20.87 12.32 -0.47
CA ALA A 481 -21.61 11.06 -0.55
C ALA A 481 -22.39 10.88 -1.87
N GLU A 482 -22.87 11.98 -2.46
CA GLU A 482 -23.61 12.01 -3.72
C GLU A 482 -22.71 11.87 -4.97
N ALA A 483 -21.40 12.05 -4.82
CA ALA A 483 -20.43 11.99 -5.93
C ALA A 483 -19.88 10.58 -6.17
N VAL A 484 -20.33 9.57 -5.44
CA VAL A 484 -20.00 8.17 -5.70
C VAL A 484 -20.97 7.65 -6.77
N PRO A 485 -20.59 7.52 -8.05
CA PRO A 485 -21.46 6.93 -9.05
C PRO A 485 -21.88 5.53 -8.61
N GLN A 486 -23.16 5.23 -8.73
CA GLN A 486 -23.65 3.85 -8.57
C GLN A 486 -22.87 2.98 -9.56
N ALA A 487 -22.40 1.83 -9.08
CA ALA A 487 -21.73 0.86 -9.93
C ALA A 487 -22.61 0.59 -11.16
N LEU A 488 -22.00 0.64 -12.35
CA LEU A 488 -22.65 0.15 -13.55
C LEU A 488 -23.13 -1.28 -13.31
N PRO A 489 -24.34 -1.67 -13.78
CA PRO A 489 -24.85 -3.03 -13.60
C PRO A 489 -23.79 -4.00 -14.14
N ALA A 490 -23.48 -5.02 -13.37
CA ALA A 490 -22.60 -6.10 -13.76
C ALA A 490 -23.06 -6.67 -15.09
N ALA A 491 -22.15 -6.81 -16.05
CA ALA A 491 -22.43 -7.50 -17.29
C ALA A 491 -23.06 -8.86 -16.98
N GLU A 492 -24.13 -9.20 -17.70
CA GLU A 492 -24.88 -10.44 -17.52
C GLU A 492 -23.92 -11.64 -17.47
N LYS A 493 -24.03 -12.40 -16.39
CA LYS A 493 -23.32 -13.67 -16.21
C LYS A 493 -23.79 -14.64 -17.29
N PRO A 494 -22.90 -15.41 -17.93
CA PRO A 494 -23.32 -16.57 -18.69
C PRO A 494 -24.04 -17.55 -17.77
N GLN A 495 -25.26 -17.93 -18.11
CA GLN A 495 -25.98 -19.01 -17.45
C GLN A 495 -25.21 -20.31 -17.69
N ASN A 496 -24.67 -20.89 -16.65
CA ASN A 496 -24.15 -22.25 -16.43
C ASN A 496 -22.73 -22.23 -15.83
N ALA A 497 -22.67 -22.12 -14.51
CA ALA A 497 -21.57 -22.63 -13.70
C ALA A 497 -22.12 -22.90 -12.29
N GLU A 498 -21.87 -24.09 -11.83
CA GLU A 498 -22.36 -24.64 -10.57
C GLU A 498 -22.01 -23.77 -9.36
N GLU A 499 -22.95 -23.74 -8.43
CA GLU A 499 -22.98 -23.04 -7.16
C GLU A 499 -21.77 -23.39 -6.28
N SER A 500 -20.76 -22.54 -6.25
CA SER A 500 -19.82 -22.50 -5.13
C SER A 500 -20.08 -21.23 -4.33
N ALA A 501 -20.42 -21.41 -3.07
CA ALA A 501 -20.79 -20.37 -2.12
C ALA A 501 -19.72 -19.28 -2.04
N SER A 502 -19.98 -18.13 -2.66
CA SER A 502 -19.18 -16.92 -2.52
C SER A 502 -19.59 -16.18 -1.26
N VAL A 503 -18.81 -16.31 -0.19
CA VAL A 503 -18.88 -15.40 0.95
C VAL A 503 -18.51 -14.01 0.46
N GLN A 504 -19.47 -13.09 0.43
CA GLN A 504 -19.23 -11.68 0.14
C GLN A 504 -18.37 -11.06 1.23
N MET A 505 -17.08 -10.82 0.93
CA MET A 505 -16.22 -10.04 1.80
C MET A 505 -16.52 -8.53 1.65
N HIS A 506 -17.23 -7.98 2.61
CA HIS A 506 -17.33 -6.54 2.79
C HIS A 506 -15.99 -6.01 3.37
N GLY A 507 -15.13 -5.48 2.53
CA GLY A 507 -13.91 -4.79 2.97
C GLY A 507 -12.68 -4.83 2.05
N MET A 508 -12.57 -5.75 1.09
CA MET A 508 -11.35 -5.89 0.28
C MET A 508 -11.49 -5.63 -1.22
N GLN A 509 -12.68 -5.36 -1.71
CA GLN A 509 -12.85 -4.88 -3.09
C GLN A 509 -13.56 -3.54 -3.06
N ARG A 510 -12.82 -2.44 -3.21
CA ARG A 510 -13.43 -1.27 -3.84
C ARG A 510 -13.66 -1.64 -5.30
N PRO A 511 -14.91 -1.51 -5.81
CA PRO A 511 -15.12 -1.45 -7.24
C PRO A 511 -14.18 -0.35 -7.78
N SER A 512 -13.63 -0.54 -8.97
CA SER A 512 -12.81 0.45 -9.68
C SER A 512 -13.44 1.83 -9.49
N SER A 513 -12.84 2.65 -8.63
CA SER A 513 -13.38 3.98 -8.34
C SER A 513 -13.42 4.75 -9.65
N PRO A 514 -14.54 5.35 -10.00
CA PRO A 514 -14.57 6.29 -11.10
C PRO A 514 -13.54 7.40 -10.84
N VAL A 515 -13.11 8.05 -11.92
CA VAL A 515 -12.23 9.22 -11.92
C VAL A 515 -12.48 10.08 -10.68
N ALA A 516 -11.44 10.43 -9.94
CA ALA A 516 -11.57 11.30 -8.78
C ALA A 516 -12.41 12.52 -9.16
N PRO A 517 -13.41 12.84 -8.36
CA PRO A 517 -14.19 14.04 -8.60
C PRO A 517 -13.25 15.24 -8.63
N ALA A 518 -13.52 16.24 -9.49
CA ALA A 518 -12.84 17.51 -9.47
C ALA A 518 -12.80 18.06 -8.04
N ALA A 519 -11.82 18.89 -7.69
CA ALA A 519 -11.68 19.44 -6.33
C ALA A 519 -13.00 20.04 -5.77
N GLU A 520 -13.88 20.52 -6.65
CA GLU A 520 -15.23 21.04 -6.34
C GLU A 520 -16.20 19.94 -5.82
N ALA A 521 -15.95 18.67 -6.12
CA ALA A 521 -16.76 17.54 -5.65
C ALA A 521 -16.28 16.97 -4.30
N MET A 522 -15.24 17.54 -3.70
CA MET A 522 -14.76 17.15 -2.38
C MET A 522 -15.51 17.91 -1.28
N ARG A 523 -15.94 17.17 -0.24
CA ARG A 523 -16.54 17.79 0.95
C ARG A 523 -15.50 18.34 1.91
N ALA A 524 -14.28 17.81 1.86
CA ALA A 524 -13.17 18.20 2.71
C ALA A 524 -11.85 18.00 1.97
N THR A 525 -10.88 18.85 2.23
CA THR A 525 -9.50 18.71 1.78
C THR A 525 -8.55 18.88 2.94
N ARG A 526 -7.44 18.11 2.97
CA ARG A 526 -6.40 18.23 3.99
C ARG A 526 -5.02 18.02 3.37
N PRO A 527 -3.99 18.78 3.77
CA PRO A 527 -2.63 18.49 3.37
C PRO A 527 -2.11 17.29 4.19
N VAL A 528 -1.31 16.45 3.56
CA VAL A 528 -0.47 15.46 4.23
C VAL A 528 0.97 15.83 3.92
N TYR A 529 1.72 16.22 4.94
CA TYR A 529 3.12 16.59 4.80
C TYR A 529 4.04 15.37 4.80
N ALA A 530 5.17 15.49 4.12
CA ALA A 530 6.19 14.46 4.17
C ALA A 530 6.67 14.26 5.62
N TYR A 531 6.81 12.98 6.02
CA TYR A 531 7.36 12.63 7.33
C TYR A 531 8.70 13.36 7.58
N PRO A 532 8.95 13.91 8.78
CA PRO A 532 8.24 13.67 10.03
C PRO A 532 7.17 14.71 10.40
N TYR A 533 6.63 15.46 9.46
CA TYR A 533 5.66 16.51 9.75
C TYR A 533 4.22 15.99 9.74
N ILE A 534 3.37 16.59 10.58
CA ILE A 534 1.92 16.41 10.62
C ILE A 534 1.21 17.71 10.26
N ALA A 535 -0.04 17.62 9.79
CA ALA A 535 -0.87 18.78 9.52
C ALA A 535 -1.59 19.25 10.78
N VAL A 536 -1.37 20.50 11.18
CA VAL A 536 -2.05 21.14 12.31
C VAL A 536 -2.89 22.31 11.81
N TYR A 537 -4.13 22.37 12.29
CA TYR A 537 -5.07 23.44 11.97
C TYR A 537 -4.65 24.78 12.57
N ASN A 538 -4.79 25.85 11.81
CA ASN A 538 -4.38 27.21 12.21
C ASN A 538 -5.30 27.87 13.27
N GLY A 539 -6.39 27.19 13.69
CA GLY A 539 -7.39 27.75 14.61
C GLY A 539 -8.31 28.82 13.97
N LYS A 540 -8.19 29.07 12.67
CA LYS A 540 -8.96 30.07 11.92
C LYS A 540 -9.37 29.55 10.56
N GLY A 541 -10.56 29.93 10.11
CA GLY A 541 -11.14 29.50 8.82
C GLY A 541 -11.86 28.15 8.93
N ASP A 542 -12.23 27.60 7.77
CA ASP A 542 -12.93 26.32 7.69
C ASP A 542 -11.94 25.15 7.85
N PRO A 543 -12.07 24.28 8.87
CA PRO A 543 -11.19 23.14 9.06
C PRO A 543 -11.31 22.07 7.96
N LEU A 544 -12.31 22.16 7.08
CA LEU A 544 -12.43 21.29 5.92
C LEU A 544 -11.59 21.75 4.72
N GLN A 545 -10.83 22.83 4.85
CA GLN A 545 -10.01 23.40 3.79
C GLN A 545 -8.52 23.28 4.08
N ALA A 546 -7.78 22.62 3.18
CA ALA A 546 -6.35 22.36 3.31
C ALA A 546 -5.50 23.62 3.58
N LYS A 547 -5.89 24.78 3.02
CA LYS A 547 -5.17 26.05 3.21
C LYS A 547 -5.12 26.56 4.65
N ASN A 548 -5.96 26.01 5.52
CA ASN A 548 -6.05 26.40 6.93
C ASN A 548 -5.20 25.50 7.86
N TYR A 549 -4.23 24.78 7.30
CA TYR A 549 -3.29 23.94 8.02
C TYR A 549 -1.84 24.34 7.75
N HIS A 550 -0.98 24.02 8.69
CA HIS A 550 0.47 24.15 8.55
C HIS A 550 1.20 22.89 9.01
N ALA A 551 2.46 22.74 8.61
CA ALA A 551 3.31 21.63 8.98
C ALA A 551 3.89 21.83 10.41
N VAL A 552 3.76 20.82 11.24
CA VAL A 552 4.39 20.77 12.58
C VAL A 552 5.15 19.46 12.71
N LEU A 553 6.30 19.49 13.38
CA LEU A 553 7.07 18.28 13.64
C LEU A 553 6.25 17.31 14.51
N GLY A 554 6.02 16.11 13.99
CA GLY A 554 5.29 15.07 14.69
C GLY A 554 6.12 14.42 15.79
N ASN A 555 5.46 13.98 16.85
CA ASN A 555 6.10 13.18 17.89
C ASN A 555 6.00 11.70 17.52
N TYR A 556 7.13 11.08 17.21
CA TYR A 556 7.22 9.67 16.84
C TYR A 556 8.19 8.93 17.78
N PRO A 557 7.89 7.69 18.20
CA PRO A 557 8.76 6.94 19.09
C PRO A 557 10.11 6.67 18.41
N SER A 558 11.18 6.67 19.20
CA SER A 558 12.53 6.36 18.72
C SER A 558 12.68 4.88 18.34
N VAL A 559 12.06 3.99 19.12
CA VAL A 559 12.03 2.53 18.87
C VAL A 559 10.64 2.15 18.35
N LEU A 560 10.58 1.54 17.19
CA LEU A 560 9.34 1.15 16.52
C LEU A 560 9.06 -0.34 16.59
N MET A 561 10.10 -1.18 16.66
CA MET A 561 9.99 -2.64 16.56
C MET A 561 10.91 -3.32 17.55
N GLY A 562 10.50 -4.53 18.00
CA GLY A 562 11.34 -5.42 18.79
C GLY A 562 12.56 -5.94 17.99
N GLU A 563 13.59 -6.41 18.73
CA GLU A 563 14.84 -6.90 18.15
C GLU A 563 14.64 -8.03 17.13
N PRO A 564 13.76 -9.05 17.36
CA PRO A 564 13.55 -10.10 16.36
C PRO A 564 13.14 -9.54 14.99
N ILE A 565 12.24 -8.56 14.95
CA ILE A 565 11.73 -8.01 13.69
C ILE A 565 12.79 -7.15 12.99
N ARG A 566 13.63 -6.43 13.73
CA ARG A 566 14.75 -5.66 13.14
C ARG A 566 15.71 -6.55 12.35
N GLN A 567 15.86 -7.81 12.73
CA GLN A 567 16.69 -8.78 11.99
C GLN A 567 16.14 -9.14 10.60
N LEU A 568 14.90 -8.74 10.27
CA LEU A 568 14.31 -8.90 8.94
C LEU A 568 14.64 -7.73 8.00
N ILE A 569 15.17 -6.63 8.50
CA ILE A 569 15.70 -5.52 7.71
C ILE A 569 17.17 -5.86 7.40
N THR A 570 17.39 -6.78 6.47
CA THR A 570 18.73 -7.19 6.07
C THR A 570 18.99 -6.81 4.62
N PRO A 571 20.23 -6.44 4.25
CA PRO A 571 20.59 -6.38 2.84
C PRO A 571 20.32 -7.74 2.18
N ASN A 572 19.56 -7.74 1.11
CA ASN A 572 19.49 -8.92 0.25
C ASN A 572 20.92 -9.18 -0.24
N THR A 573 21.51 -10.30 0.13
CA THR A 573 22.75 -10.75 -0.48
C THR A 573 22.52 -10.77 -1.99
N PRO A 574 23.40 -10.19 -2.83
CA PRO A 574 23.20 -10.20 -4.26
C PRO A 574 22.82 -11.60 -4.70
N SER A 575 21.64 -11.78 -5.26
CA SER A 575 21.26 -13.05 -5.81
C SER A 575 22.32 -13.40 -6.83
N GLN A 576 22.95 -14.54 -6.66
CA GLN A 576 23.71 -15.16 -7.73
C GLN A 576 22.86 -15.06 -8.99
N LYS A 577 23.41 -14.42 -10.04
CA LYS A 577 22.80 -14.46 -11.36
C LYS A 577 22.39 -15.91 -11.59
N SER A 578 21.09 -16.13 -11.75
CA SER A 578 20.59 -17.46 -12.10
C SER A 578 21.31 -17.94 -13.35
N PRO A 579 21.72 -19.20 -13.41
CA PRO A 579 22.39 -19.78 -14.56
C PRO A 579 21.50 -19.73 -15.81
#